data_4a2f7ae2d95690db8ad10e53f5fd4ae9
#
_entry.id   4a2f7ae2d95690db8ad10e53f5fd4ae9
#
_cell.length_a   1.000
_cell.length_b   1.000
_cell.length_c   1.000
_cell.angle_alpha   90.00
_cell.angle_beta   90.00
_cell.angle_gamma   90.00
#
_symmetry.space_group_name_H-M   'P 1'
#
loop_
_entity.id
_entity.type
_entity.pdbx_description
1 polymer ?
#
loop_
_entity_poly.entity_id
_entity_poly.type
_entity_poly.pdbx_seq_one_letter_code
_entity_poly.pdbx_strand_id
1 'polypeptide(L)'
;VLPATADTRTFVTKSIPLNIPLLSSAMDTVTEARMAIAMAQAGGMGILHRNLSLEEQQQQVRRVKRFESGIVYNPVTLSPTQTLADAKALQTKYRVTGFPVVDEKGRLLGIVTNRDMRFASADETPVSKMMTGKNLAVLREPADLAEAKSMMHARRIEKLLVVDQQNKLTGLLTIKDIEQSVLNPDACKDTKGRLRVGAASTVGDNGFERSEQLIDAGVDLLVIDTAHGHSGSVARAVERIKNASNYVQVVAGNVATAEATRALIDAGADAVKVGIGPGSICTTRIVAGVGVPQLTAINDCAEVGAKTGIPVIADGGIKFSGDFAKAIAAGASCAMIGSMLGGTDEAPGEVILYQGRSYKSFRGMGSVGAMAQGSADRYFQKEASAEKLVPEGIEGQVPYKGPAGTVLHQMIGGLRAAMGYTGCATIEDMRTNCNFVKISSAGLKESHVHDVQITRESPNYRVG
;
A
#
# COMPACT_ATOMS: atom_id res chain seq x y z
N VAL A 1 16.00 23.88 -11.68
CA VAL A 1 15.91 22.52 -11.12
C VAL A 1 16.04 21.52 -12.26
N LEU A 2 16.88 20.51 -12.11
CA LEU A 2 16.96 19.41 -13.06
C LEU A 2 16.06 18.26 -12.60
N PRO A 3 15.43 17.49 -13.49
CA PRO A 3 14.58 16.34 -13.10
C PRO A 3 15.30 15.35 -12.18
N ALA A 4 16.60 15.14 -12.35
CA ALA A 4 17.41 14.26 -11.53
C ALA A 4 17.59 14.73 -10.07
N THR A 5 17.46 16.04 -9.82
CA THR A 5 17.64 16.65 -8.49
C THR A 5 16.32 17.03 -7.81
N ALA A 6 15.18 16.79 -8.47
CA ALA A 6 13.86 17.05 -7.92
C ALA A 6 13.54 16.03 -6.79
N ASP A 7 13.17 16.57 -5.63
CA ASP A 7 12.80 15.77 -4.45
C ASP A 7 11.29 15.45 -4.46
N THR A 8 10.97 14.18 -4.65
CA THR A 8 9.57 13.70 -4.72
C THR A 8 9.01 13.27 -3.38
N ARG A 9 9.76 13.43 -2.28
CA ARG A 9 9.30 13.08 -0.94
C ARG A 9 8.12 13.94 -0.51
N THR A 10 7.17 13.30 0.17
CA THR A 10 5.93 13.91 0.63
C THR A 10 5.40 13.20 1.87
N PHE A 11 4.17 13.51 2.25
CA PHE A 11 3.46 12.87 3.36
C PHE A 11 2.07 12.42 2.91
N VAL A 12 1.67 11.19 3.28
CA VAL A 12 0.28 10.74 3.14
C VAL A 12 -0.59 11.21 4.30
N THR A 13 -0.01 11.28 5.51
CA THR A 13 -0.54 11.97 6.70
C THR A 13 0.58 12.77 7.33
N LYS A 14 0.30 13.62 8.31
CA LYS A 14 1.36 14.37 9.03
C LYS A 14 2.48 13.48 9.57
N SER A 15 2.18 12.22 9.88
CA SER A 15 3.10 11.29 10.55
C SER A 15 3.68 10.22 9.62
N ILE A 16 3.13 10.04 8.42
CA ILE A 16 3.59 8.99 7.50
C ILE A 16 4.22 9.63 6.27
N PRO A 17 5.56 9.62 6.17
CA PRO A 17 6.27 10.08 4.98
C PRO A 17 6.17 9.04 3.84
N LEU A 18 6.24 9.53 2.62
CA LEU A 18 6.40 8.78 1.39
C LEU A 18 7.62 9.30 0.63
N ASN A 19 8.38 8.42 -0.02
CA ASN A 19 9.50 8.79 -0.88
C ASN A 19 9.06 9.09 -2.32
N ILE A 20 7.91 8.56 -2.73
CA ILE A 20 7.20 8.95 -3.95
C ILE A 20 5.73 9.25 -3.63
N PRO A 21 5.11 10.28 -4.24
CA PRO A 21 3.75 10.70 -3.89
C PRO A 21 2.65 9.85 -4.55
N LEU A 22 2.77 8.51 -4.47
CA LEU A 22 1.87 7.55 -5.11
C LEU A 22 1.33 6.51 -4.14
N LEU A 23 0.03 6.26 -4.23
CA LEU A 23 -0.69 5.18 -3.57
C LEU A 23 -1.35 4.28 -4.62
N SER A 24 -1.48 2.98 -4.36
CA SER A 24 -2.33 2.10 -5.17
C SER A 24 -3.72 1.97 -4.57
N SER A 25 -4.74 1.98 -5.45
CA SER A 25 -6.15 2.02 -5.07
C SER A 25 -6.60 0.75 -4.35
N ALA A 26 -7.50 0.93 -3.38
CA ALA A 26 -8.16 -0.15 -2.64
C ALA A 26 -9.24 -0.84 -3.50
N MET A 27 -8.84 -1.43 -4.60
CA MET A 27 -9.71 -2.12 -5.55
C MET A 27 -9.30 -3.59 -5.67
N ASP A 28 -10.27 -4.49 -5.80
CA ASP A 28 -10.04 -5.94 -5.84
C ASP A 28 -9.33 -6.43 -7.10
N THR A 29 -9.17 -5.58 -8.10
CA THR A 29 -8.36 -5.80 -9.30
C THR A 29 -7.05 -5.00 -9.32
N VAL A 30 -6.66 -4.36 -8.21
CA VAL A 30 -5.45 -3.52 -8.13
C VAL A 30 -4.54 -3.92 -6.98
N THR A 31 -5.02 -3.89 -5.73
CA THR A 31 -4.13 -3.94 -4.58
C THR A 31 -4.42 -5.09 -3.62
N GLU A 32 -3.58 -6.09 -3.70
CA GLU A 32 -3.34 -7.10 -2.67
C GLU A 32 -1.87 -7.05 -2.21
N ALA A 33 -1.43 -8.00 -1.38
CA ALA A 33 -0.09 -7.95 -0.77
C ALA A 33 1.05 -7.81 -1.78
N ARG A 34 0.97 -8.42 -2.97
CA ARG A 34 2.01 -8.31 -4.01
C ARG A 34 2.17 -6.86 -4.47
N MET A 35 1.06 -6.20 -4.81
CA MET A 35 1.05 -4.79 -5.20
C MET A 35 1.47 -3.88 -4.04
N ALA A 36 0.98 -4.13 -2.82
CA ALA A 36 1.34 -3.33 -1.66
C ALA A 36 2.85 -3.40 -1.35
N ILE A 37 3.46 -4.57 -1.52
CA ILE A 37 4.92 -4.76 -1.40
C ILE A 37 5.64 -3.95 -2.48
N ALA A 38 5.27 -4.08 -3.75
CA ALA A 38 5.91 -3.36 -4.85
C ALA A 38 5.80 -1.84 -4.69
N MET A 39 4.65 -1.34 -4.25
CA MET A 39 4.44 0.07 -3.96
C MET A 39 5.34 0.57 -2.83
N ALA A 40 5.42 -0.17 -1.72
CA ALA A 40 6.26 0.20 -0.59
C ALA A 40 7.75 0.14 -0.94
N GLN A 41 8.20 -0.86 -1.69
CA GLN A 41 9.59 -0.97 -2.19
C GLN A 41 9.97 0.22 -3.07
N ALA A 42 9.04 0.71 -3.89
CA ALA A 42 9.24 1.90 -4.73
C ALA A 42 9.18 3.23 -3.94
N GLY A 43 8.82 3.21 -2.66
CA GLY A 43 8.74 4.40 -1.81
C GLY A 43 7.34 4.99 -1.65
N GLY A 44 6.32 4.40 -2.26
CA GLY A 44 4.90 4.72 -2.09
C GLY A 44 4.21 3.82 -1.06
N MET A 45 2.89 3.63 -1.19
CA MET A 45 2.14 2.73 -0.31
C MET A 45 0.97 2.08 -1.04
N GLY A 46 0.75 0.79 -0.81
CA GLY A 46 -0.43 0.08 -1.27
C GLY A 46 -1.55 0.11 -0.25
N ILE A 47 -2.79 0.31 -0.73
CA ILE A 47 -3.99 0.25 0.11
C ILE A 47 -4.76 -1.02 -0.24
N LEU A 48 -4.73 -1.99 0.67
CA LEU A 48 -5.39 -3.28 0.50
C LEU A 48 -6.92 -3.11 0.41
N HIS A 49 -7.53 -3.74 -0.58
CA HIS A 49 -8.99 -3.72 -0.72
C HIS A 49 -9.68 -4.55 0.35
N ARG A 50 -10.99 -4.34 0.54
CA ARG A 50 -11.80 -5.00 1.55
C ARG A 50 -12.82 -6.03 1.03
N ASN A 51 -12.82 -6.31 -0.29
CA ASN A 51 -13.57 -7.44 -0.86
C ASN A 51 -12.89 -8.78 -0.56
N LEU A 52 -12.55 -8.97 0.70
CA LEU A 52 -11.89 -10.12 1.32
C LEU A 52 -12.59 -10.39 2.64
N SER A 53 -12.52 -11.63 3.11
CA SER A 53 -12.84 -11.89 4.51
C SER A 53 -11.90 -11.09 5.42
N LEU A 54 -12.30 -10.94 6.66
CA LEU A 54 -11.50 -10.20 7.63
C LEU A 54 -10.14 -10.87 7.86
N GLU A 55 -10.14 -12.19 7.98
CA GLU A 55 -8.95 -13.01 8.16
C GLU A 55 -8.00 -12.91 6.96
N GLU A 56 -8.53 -12.95 5.73
CA GLU A 56 -7.72 -12.80 4.52
C GLU A 56 -7.08 -11.42 4.45
N GLN A 57 -7.83 -10.35 4.72
CA GLN A 57 -7.28 -8.99 4.70
C GLN A 57 -6.20 -8.81 5.77
N GLN A 58 -6.39 -9.35 6.99
CA GLN A 58 -5.35 -9.39 8.02
C GLN A 58 -4.09 -10.14 7.57
N GLN A 59 -4.27 -11.30 6.91
CA GLN A 59 -3.14 -12.08 6.37
C GLN A 59 -2.37 -11.28 5.32
N GLN A 60 -3.07 -10.52 4.46
CA GLN A 60 -2.44 -9.61 3.49
C GLN A 60 -1.59 -8.56 4.20
N VAL A 61 -2.12 -7.89 5.24
CA VAL A 61 -1.36 -6.94 6.06
C VAL A 61 -0.10 -7.59 6.64
N ARG A 62 -0.26 -8.72 7.33
CA ARG A 62 0.86 -9.45 7.95
C ARG A 62 1.90 -9.90 6.93
N ARG A 63 1.47 -10.26 5.72
CA ARG A 63 2.37 -10.63 4.61
C ARG A 63 3.25 -9.46 4.20
N VAL A 64 2.68 -8.26 4.03
CA VAL A 64 3.45 -7.05 3.71
C VAL A 64 4.41 -6.70 4.85
N LYS A 65 3.93 -6.70 6.10
CA LYS A 65 4.75 -6.35 7.28
C LYS A 65 5.92 -7.31 7.52
N ARG A 66 5.80 -8.57 7.09
CA ARG A 66 6.87 -9.57 7.19
C ARG A 66 7.85 -9.54 6.00
N PHE A 67 7.45 -8.90 4.92
CA PHE A 67 8.29 -8.85 3.73
C PHE A 67 9.38 -7.79 3.91
N GLU A 68 10.66 -8.18 3.72
CA GLU A 68 11.82 -7.29 3.88
C GLU A 68 11.86 -6.53 5.21
N SER A 69 11.43 -7.17 6.29
CA SER A 69 11.37 -6.51 7.60
C SER A 69 12.75 -6.17 8.18
N GLY A 70 13.84 -6.46 7.46
CA GLY A 70 15.19 -6.38 7.99
C GLY A 70 15.37 -7.31 9.21
N ILE A 71 14.61 -7.04 10.27
CA ILE A 71 14.50 -7.91 11.45
C ILE A 71 13.05 -8.42 11.54
N VAL A 72 12.88 -9.73 11.48
CA VAL A 72 11.57 -10.37 11.73
C VAL A 72 11.33 -10.31 13.24
N TYR A 73 10.59 -9.32 13.71
CA TYR A 73 10.19 -9.22 15.11
C TYR A 73 9.17 -10.30 15.47
N ASN A 74 9.28 -10.87 16.67
CA ASN A 74 8.47 -11.97 17.14
C ASN A 74 8.44 -13.15 16.14
N PRO A 75 9.61 -13.71 15.79
CA PRO A 75 9.69 -14.85 14.87
C PRO A 75 8.94 -16.06 15.44
N VAL A 76 8.52 -16.96 14.55
CA VAL A 76 7.98 -18.26 15.00
C VAL A 76 9.08 -19.02 15.74
N THR A 77 8.80 -19.41 16.97
CA THR A 77 9.77 -20.09 17.85
C THR A 77 9.36 -21.53 18.12
N LEU A 78 10.31 -22.31 18.58
CA LEU A 78 10.08 -23.63 19.14
C LEU A 78 10.47 -23.65 20.62
N SER A 79 9.82 -24.52 21.41
CA SER A 79 10.30 -24.87 22.75
C SER A 79 11.26 -26.06 22.67
N PRO A 80 12.16 -26.23 23.65
CA PRO A 80 13.10 -27.37 23.68
C PRO A 80 12.43 -28.75 23.71
N THR A 81 11.20 -28.80 24.19
CA THR A 81 10.40 -30.04 24.37
C THR A 81 9.60 -30.44 23.14
N GLN A 82 9.37 -29.51 22.21
CA GLN A 82 8.72 -29.82 20.94
C GLN A 82 9.56 -30.79 20.09
N THR A 83 8.94 -31.41 19.09
CA THR A 83 9.53 -32.46 18.28
C THR A 83 9.88 -32.02 16.88
N LEU A 84 10.58 -32.86 16.11
CA LEU A 84 10.82 -32.67 14.68
C LEU A 84 9.50 -32.59 13.90
N ALA A 85 8.49 -33.39 14.27
CA ALA A 85 7.17 -33.33 13.66
C ALA A 85 6.51 -31.95 13.84
N ASP A 86 6.60 -31.37 15.04
CA ASP A 86 6.11 -30.02 15.32
C ASP A 86 6.83 -28.97 14.48
N ALA A 87 8.15 -29.09 14.37
CA ALA A 87 8.97 -28.18 13.57
C ALA A 87 8.58 -28.25 12.07
N LYS A 88 8.37 -29.44 11.51
CA LYS A 88 7.91 -29.65 10.13
C LYS A 88 6.51 -29.07 9.90
N ALA A 89 5.59 -29.26 10.85
CA ALA A 89 4.23 -28.69 10.79
C ALA A 89 4.28 -27.15 10.75
N LEU A 90 5.07 -26.53 11.63
CA LEU A 90 5.26 -25.08 11.65
C LEU A 90 5.95 -24.59 10.37
N GLN A 91 6.92 -25.34 9.85
CA GLN A 91 7.58 -25.03 8.59
C GLN A 91 6.59 -24.97 7.42
N THR A 92 5.73 -25.95 7.30
CA THR A 92 4.70 -26.01 6.27
C THR A 92 3.68 -24.87 6.43
N LYS A 93 3.22 -24.63 7.66
CA LYS A 93 2.22 -23.61 7.99
C LYS A 93 2.72 -22.19 7.74
N TYR A 94 3.95 -21.87 8.17
CA TYR A 94 4.50 -20.52 8.13
C TYR A 94 5.51 -20.29 7.02
N ARG A 95 5.89 -21.33 6.25
CA ARG A 95 6.89 -21.30 5.16
C ARG A 95 8.23 -20.70 5.58
N VAL A 96 8.68 -21.02 6.78
CA VAL A 96 9.97 -20.56 7.34
C VAL A 96 11.00 -21.68 7.30
N THR A 97 12.29 -21.33 7.22
CA THR A 97 13.39 -22.28 7.03
C THR A 97 14.27 -22.43 8.26
N GLY A 98 13.81 -21.95 9.41
CA GLY A 98 14.52 -22.10 10.68
C GLY A 98 13.79 -21.38 11.80
N PHE A 99 13.97 -21.89 13.00
CA PHE A 99 13.24 -21.49 14.19
C PHE A 99 14.21 -21.20 15.32
N PRO A 100 14.15 -20.00 15.94
CA PRO A 100 14.76 -19.78 17.25
C PRO A 100 14.09 -20.69 18.28
N VAL A 101 14.87 -21.19 19.20
CA VAL A 101 14.41 -22.01 20.34
C VAL A 101 14.50 -21.18 21.60
N VAL A 102 13.38 -21.07 22.31
CA VAL A 102 13.29 -20.23 23.52
C VAL A 102 12.71 -21.00 24.70
N ASP A 103 13.03 -20.58 25.91
CA ASP A 103 12.40 -21.06 27.14
C ASP A 103 11.01 -20.43 27.38
N GLU A 104 10.34 -20.82 28.44
CA GLU A 104 9.02 -20.31 28.83
C GLU A 104 9.02 -18.80 29.10
N LYS A 105 10.17 -18.20 29.41
CA LYS A 105 10.34 -16.76 29.63
C LYS A 105 10.73 -16.01 28.34
N GLY A 106 10.82 -16.71 27.20
CA GLY A 106 11.24 -16.16 25.91
C GLY A 106 12.74 -15.91 25.77
N ARG A 107 13.59 -16.47 26.66
CA ARG A 107 15.04 -16.35 26.56
C ARG A 107 15.56 -17.32 25.50
N LEU A 108 16.52 -16.84 24.71
CA LEU A 108 17.11 -17.60 23.63
C LEU A 108 17.93 -18.78 24.17
N LEU A 109 17.65 -19.98 23.66
CA LEU A 109 18.38 -21.22 23.97
C LEU A 109 19.15 -21.75 22.77
N GLY A 110 18.67 -21.54 21.55
CA GLY A 110 19.27 -22.10 20.35
C GLY A 110 18.55 -21.71 19.07
N ILE A 111 18.94 -22.36 17.99
CA ILE A 111 18.29 -22.27 16.69
C ILE A 111 18.19 -23.66 16.06
N VAL A 112 17.07 -23.96 15.39
CA VAL A 112 16.89 -25.12 14.51
C VAL A 112 16.73 -24.63 13.09
N THR A 113 17.53 -25.18 12.18
CA THR A 113 17.49 -24.85 10.76
C THR A 113 17.10 -26.07 9.92
N ASN A 114 16.85 -25.88 8.62
CA ASN A 114 16.64 -27.01 7.70
C ASN A 114 17.77 -28.04 7.72
N ARG A 115 19.00 -27.58 7.97
CA ARG A 115 20.16 -28.45 8.06
C ARG A 115 20.03 -29.38 9.27
N ASP A 116 19.69 -28.83 10.43
CA ASP A 116 19.53 -29.59 11.67
C ASP A 116 18.39 -30.61 11.55
N MET A 117 17.26 -30.21 10.93
CA MET A 117 16.10 -31.08 10.72
C MET A 117 16.38 -32.25 9.76
N ARG A 118 17.27 -32.08 8.78
CA ARG A 118 17.67 -33.15 7.84
C ARG A 118 18.45 -34.27 8.48
N PHE A 119 19.19 -33.98 9.54
CA PHE A 119 20.01 -34.95 10.24
C PHE A 119 19.30 -35.61 11.44
N ALA A 120 18.10 -35.17 11.76
CA ALA A 120 17.30 -35.81 12.80
C ALA A 120 16.68 -37.12 12.27
N SER A 121 16.79 -38.20 13.04
CA SER A 121 16.51 -39.55 12.58
C SER A 121 15.06 -40.00 12.79
N ALA A 122 14.28 -39.35 13.63
CA ALA A 122 12.90 -39.72 13.94
C ALA A 122 12.04 -38.48 14.23
N ASP A 123 10.76 -38.53 13.87
CA ASP A 123 9.83 -37.40 14.02
C ASP A 123 9.59 -37.00 15.49
N GLU A 124 9.79 -37.93 16.42
CA GLU A 124 9.70 -37.70 17.88
C GLU A 124 10.99 -37.10 18.48
N THR A 125 12.03 -36.84 17.65
CA THR A 125 13.30 -36.24 18.13
C THR A 125 13.01 -34.88 18.76
N PRO A 126 13.34 -34.65 20.05
CA PRO A 126 13.14 -33.38 20.70
C PRO A 126 14.02 -32.29 20.10
N VAL A 127 13.47 -31.07 20.00
CA VAL A 127 14.18 -29.88 19.52
C VAL A 127 15.50 -29.66 20.26
N SER A 128 15.53 -29.89 21.57
CA SER A 128 16.74 -29.76 22.40
C SER A 128 17.91 -30.63 21.95
N LYS A 129 17.65 -31.77 21.28
CA LYS A 129 18.70 -32.67 20.77
C LYS A 129 19.21 -32.31 19.39
N MET A 130 18.43 -31.57 18.60
CA MET A 130 18.80 -31.20 17.21
C MET A 130 19.18 -29.72 17.07
N MET A 131 18.85 -28.86 18.03
CA MET A 131 19.17 -27.43 17.97
C MET A 131 20.68 -27.16 18.10
N THR A 132 21.13 -26.13 17.42
CA THR A 132 22.44 -25.51 17.71
C THR A 132 22.27 -24.56 18.88
N GLY A 133 22.87 -24.90 20.05
CA GLY A 133 22.77 -24.11 21.29
C GLY A 133 24.08 -23.45 21.74
N LYS A 134 25.21 -23.80 21.10
CA LYS A 134 26.54 -23.25 21.44
C LYS A 134 27.01 -22.31 20.35
N ASN A 135 27.77 -21.26 20.74
CA ASN A 135 28.36 -20.27 19.81
C ASN A 135 27.33 -19.62 18.89
N LEU A 136 26.12 -19.36 19.40
CA LEU A 136 25.07 -18.68 18.64
C LEU A 136 25.54 -17.33 18.13
N ALA A 137 25.21 -17.04 16.89
CA ALA A 137 25.37 -15.70 16.34
C ALA A 137 24.20 -14.85 16.81
N VAL A 138 24.47 -13.90 17.66
CA VAL A 138 23.48 -13.05 18.31
C VAL A 138 23.87 -11.59 18.17
N LEU A 139 22.92 -10.76 17.75
CA LEU A 139 23.03 -9.31 17.71
C LEU A 139 22.17 -8.72 18.83
N ARG A 140 22.67 -7.71 19.53
CA ARG A 140 21.91 -7.05 20.61
C ARG A 140 21.19 -5.81 20.09
N GLU A 141 20.01 -5.54 20.62
CA GLU A 141 19.31 -4.28 20.32
C GLU A 141 20.00 -3.07 20.98
N PRO A 142 20.07 -1.92 20.25
CA PRO A 142 19.60 -1.67 18.88
C PRO A 142 20.49 -2.33 17.83
N ALA A 143 19.89 -3.04 16.88
CA ALA A 143 20.60 -3.84 15.89
C ALA A 143 21.12 -2.99 14.72
N ASP A 144 22.42 -3.08 14.44
CA ASP A 144 23.05 -2.46 13.27
C ASP A 144 23.12 -3.46 12.11
N LEU A 145 22.56 -3.11 10.95
CA LEU A 145 22.55 -3.96 9.76
C LEU A 145 23.94 -4.14 9.15
N ALA A 146 24.86 -3.18 9.29
CA ALA A 146 26.22 -3.30 8.80
C ALA A 146 27.00 -4.31 9.65
N GLU A 147 26.87 -4.24 10.98
CA GLU A 147 27.42 -5.21 11.91
C GLU A 147 26.84 -6.61 11.66
N ALA A 148 25.51 -6.70 11.47
CA ALA A 148 24.83 -7.96 11.15
C ALA A 148 25.40 -8.61 9.88
N LYS A 149 25.57 -7.84 8.79
CA LYS A 149 26.14 -8.32 7.53
C LYS A 149 27.57 -8.83 7.70
N SER A 150 28.40 -8.08 8.42
CA SER A 150 29.77 -8.46 8.72
C SER A 150 29.83 -9.77 9.52
N MET A 151 29.02 -9.91 10.55
CA MET A 151 28.92 -11.10 11.39
C MET A 151 28.45 -12.33 10.60
N MET A 152 27.42 -12.16 9.75
CA MET A 152 26.92 -13.22 8.88
C MET A 152 27.99 -13.71 7.90
N HIS A 153 28.71 -12.79 7.28
CA HIS A 153 29.79 -13.12 6.35
C HIS A 153 30.95 -13.86 7.06
N ALA A 154 31.41 -13.33 8.20
CA ALA A 154 32.52 -13.93 8.96
C ALA A 154 32.19 -15.35 9.44
N ARG A 155 30.94 -15.61 9.83
CA ARG A 155 30.48 -16.91 10.33
C ARG A 155 29.85 -17.81 9.27
N ARG A 156 29.73 -17.34 8.02
CA ARG A 156 29.06 -18.04 6.89
C ARG A 156 27.67 -18.56 7.23
N ILE A 157 26.87 -17.70 7.85
CA ILE A 157 25.50 -18.01 8.26
C ILE A 157 24.51 -17.10 7.52
N GLU A 158 23.30 -17.62 7.29
CA GLU A 158 22.23 -16.92 6.61
C GLU A 158 21.19 -16.31 7.58
N LYS A 159 21.32 -16.61 8.88
CA LYS A 159 20.37 -16.18 9.92
C LYS A 159 21.12 -15.71 11.15
N LEU A 160 20.68 -14.58 11.69
CA LEU A 160 21.23 -13.96 12.89
C LEU A 160 20.10 -13.70 13.88
N LEU A 161 20.27 -14.10 15.11
CA LEU A 161 19.29 -13.92 16.18
C LEU A 161 19.46 -12.55 16.80
N VAL A 162 18.35 -11.85 17.10
CA VAL A 162 18.36 -10.55 17.76
C VAL A 162 17.76 -10.70 19.14
N VAL A 163 18.46 -10.20 20.16
CA VAL A 163 18.04 -10.27 21.57
C VAL A 163 18.12 -8.91 22.26
N ASP A 164 17.33 -8.75 23.31
CA ASP A 164 17.44 -7.61 24.21
C ASP A 164 18.60 -7.76 25.21
N GLN A 165 18.71 -6.82 26.14
CA GLN A 165 19.77 -6.81 27.17
C GLN A 165 19.64 -7.99 28.15
N GLN A 166 18.46 -8.61 28.29
CA GLN A 166 18.16 -9.76 29.15
C GLN A 166 18.26 -11.10 28.42
N ASN A 167 18.80 -11.11 27.18
CA ASN A 167 18.91 -12.29 26.31
C ASN A 167 17.55 -12.89 25.91
N LYS A 168 16.48 -12.07 25.97
CA LYS A 168 15.18 -12.45 25.44
C LYS A 168 15.18 -12.25 23.92
N LEU A 169 14.66 -13.22 23.17
CA LEU A 169 14.56 -13.13 21.73
C LEU A 169 13.59 -12.00 21.33
N THR A 170 14.09 -11.06 20.53
CA THR A 170 13.29 -9.95 19.98
C THR A 170 13.11 -10.08 18.47
N GLY A 171 14.07 -10.71 17.77
CA GLY A 171 14.01 -10.82 16.33
C GLY A 171 14.91 -11.88 15.71
N LEU A 172 14.70 -12.07 14.42
CA LEU A 172 15.51 -12.89 13.52
C LEU A 172 15.81 -12.08 12.25
N LEU A 173 17.06 -12.00 11.88
CA LEU A 173 17.55 -11.33 10.66
C LEU A 173 18.03 -12.37 9.67
N THR A 174 17.72 -12.22 8.37
CA THR A 174 18.24 -13.08 7.32
C THR A 174 19.11 -12.29 6.34
N ILE A 175 20.04 -12.96 5.67
CA ILE A 175 20.88 -12.32 4.63
C ILE A 175 20.02 -11.73 3.52
N LYS A 176 18.92 -12.41 3.17
CA LYS A 176 17.97 -11.95 2.16
C LYS A 176 17.33 -10.60 2.52
N ASP A 177 17.01 -10.39 3.80
CA ASP A 177 16.43 -9.14 4.28
C ASP A 177 17.43 -7.98 4.14
N ILE A 178 18.71 -8.24 4.42
CA ILE A 178 19.78 -7.26 4.23
C ILE A 178 19.98 -6.93 2.76
N GLU A 179 20.03 -7.94 1.88
CA GLU A 179 20.19 -7.74 0.43
C GLU A 179 19.03 -6.90 -0.14
N GLN A 180 17.80 -7.21 0.25
CA GLN A 180 16.62 -6.46 -0.20
C GLN A 180 16.64 -5.01 0.30
N SER A 181 17.10 -4.75 1.51
CA SER A 181 17.20 -3.38 2.02
C SER A 181 18.21 -2.52 1.24
N VAL A 182 19.23 -3.15 0.65
CA VAL A 182 20.20 -2.48 -0.22
C VAL A 182 19.63 -2.25 -1.64
N LEU A 183 18.81 -3.18 -2.13
CA LEU A 183 18.17 -3.07 -3.46
C LEU A 183 17.09 -1.98 -3.50
N ASN A 184 16.40 -1.73 -2.39
CA ASN A 184 15.30 -0.76 -2.30
C ASN A 184 15.59 0.31 -1.22
N PRO A 185 16.57 1.19 -1.44
CA PRO A 185 16.98 2.19 -0.43
C PRO A 185 15.89 3.21 -0.13
N ASP A 186 15.01 3.47 -1.12
CA ASP A 186 13.91 4.44 -1.00
C ASP A 186 12.59 3.78 -0.53
N ALA A 187 12.62 2.52 -0.08
CA ALA A 187 11.42 1.84 0.36
C ALA A 187 10.72 2.58 1.52
N CYS A 188 9.39 2.64 1.45
CA CYS A 188 8.56 3.23 2.49
C CYS A 188 8.47 2.27 3.68
N LYS A 189 9.20 2.56 4.74
CA LYS A 189 9.32 1.70 5.94
C LYS A 189 8.89 2.43 7.21
N ASP A 190 8.41 1.65 8.18
CA ASP A 190 8.14 2.12 9.53
C ASP A 190 9.44 2.22 10.37
N THR A 191 9.32 2.70 11.59
CA THR A 191 10.45 2.85 12.53
C THR A 191 11.13 1.53 12.91
N LYS A 192 10.48 0.39 12.63
CA LYS A 192 11.03 -0.96 12.82
C LYS A 192 11.62 -1.55 11.54
N GLY A 193 11.76 -0.75 10.48
CA GLY A 193 12.30 -1.18 9.19
C GLY A 193 11.37 -2.06 8.36
N ARG A 194 10.08 -2.19 8.72
CA ARG A 194 9.09 -2.98 8.00
C ARG A 194 8.40 -2.13 6.95
N LEU A 195 8.07 -2.74 5.79
CA LEU A 195 7.30 -2.06 4.76
C LEU A 195 5.98 -1.53 5.32
N ARG A 196 5.61 -0.31 4.92
CA ARG A 196 4.33 0.29 5.29
C ARG A 196 3.21 -0.19 4.37
N VAL A 197 2.02 -0.35 4.94
CA VAL A 197 0.82 -0.78 4.22
C VAL A 197 -0.41 -0.09 4.78
N GLY A 198 -1.31 0.32 3.88
CA GLY A 198 -2.65 0.75 4.23
C GLY A 198 -3.68 -0.33 3.93
N ALA A 199 -4.85 -0.23 4.55
CA ALA A 199 -5.99 -1.10 4.27
C ALA A 199 -7.30 -0.35 4.35
N ALA A 200 -8.22 -0.69 3.44
CA ALA A 200 -9.56 -0.13 3.42
C ALA A 200 -10.44 -0.79 4.48
N SER A 201 -11.23 0.04 5.15
CA SER A 201 -12.30 -0.34 6.05
C SER A 201 -13.58 0.41 5.66
N THR A 202 -14.64 0.24 6.42
CA THR A 202 -15.95 0.84 6.16
C THR A 202 -16.55 1.43 7.44
N VAL A 203 -17.80 1.84 7.38
CA VAL A 203 -18.54 2.44 8.50
C VAL A 203 -19.32 1.39 9.30
N GLY A 204 -19.85 1.79 10.46
CA GLY A 204 -20.67 0.94 11.34
C GLY A 204 -19.86 -0.04 12.18
N ASP A 205 -20.56 -0.96 12.87
CA ASP A 205 -19.92 -1.90 13.80
C ASP A 205 -18.99 -2.88 13.08
N ASN A 206 -19.40 -3.43 11.94
CA ASN A 206 -18.55 -4.32 11.13
C ASN A 206 -17.29 -3.60 10.62
N GLY A 207 -17.40 -2.30 10.27
CA GLY A 207 -16.27 -1.48 9.88
C GLY A 207 -15.31 -1.23 11.04
N PHE A 208 -15.84 -1.02 12.23
CA PHE A 208 -15.04 -0.84 13.44
C PHE A 208 -14.30 -2.12 13.82
N GLU A 209 -14.99 -3.27 13.88
CA GLU A 209 -14.37 -4.57 14.13
C GLU A 209 -13.25 -4.88 13.13
N ARG A 210 -13.51 -4.64 11.84
CA ARG A 210 -12.48 -4.77 10.79
C ARG A 210 -11.28 -3.87 11.07
N SER A 211 -11.51 -2.62 11.46
CA SER A 211 -10.46 -1.67 11.77
C SER A 211 -9.61 -2.10 12.96
N GLU A 212 -10.22 -2.57 14.05
CA GLU A 212 -9.50 -3.10 15.22
C GLU A 212 -8.59 -4.29 14.83
N GLN A 213 -9.12 -5.23 14.09
CA GLN A 213 -8.35 -6.40 13.67
C GLN A 213 -7.22 -6.07 12.67
N LEU A 214 -7.41 -5.06 11.81
CA LEU A 214 -6.34 -4.55 10.95
C LEU A 214 -5.25 -3.84 11.75
N ILE A 215 -5.62 -3.11 12.79
CA ILE A 215 -4.69 -2.49 13.75
C ILE A 215 -3.85 -3.57 14.44
N ASP A 216 -4.49 -4.64 14.92
CA ASP A 216 -3.79 -5.79 15.53
C ASP A 216 -2.87 -6.52 14.55
N ALA A 217 -3.20 -6.53 13.28
CA ALA A 217 -2.33 -7.05 12.22
C ALA A 217 -1.12 -6.16 11.92
N GLY A 218 -1.11 -4.92 12.43
CA GLY A 218 -0.01 -3.96 12.29
C GLY A 218 -0.13 -3.05 11.07
N VAL A 219 -1.34 -2.74 10.60
CA VAL A 219 -1.58 -1.76 9.54
C VAL A 219 -1.06 -0.38 9.95
N ASP A 220 -0.45 0.35 9.00
CA ASP A 220 0.07 1.70 9.26
C ASP A 220 -1.00 2.77 9.01
N LEU A 221 -1.90 2.53 8.05
CA LEU A 221 -2.90 3.47 7.58
C LEU A 221 -4.24 2.78 7.36
N LEU A 222 -5.29 3.26 8.02
CA LEU A 222 -6.67 2.86 7.73
C LEU A 222 -7.31 3.86 6.77
N VAL A 223 -8.03 3.35 5.78
CA VAL A 223 -8.80 4.16 4.84
C VAL A 223 -10.27 3.84 5.00
N ILE A 224 -11.05 4.77 5.55
CA ILE A 224 -12.50 4.69 5.57
C ILE A 224 -13.00 5.09 4.19
N ASP A 225 -13.28 4.06 3.38
CA ASP A 225 -13.48 4.19 1.94
C ASP A 225 -14.96 4.06 1.58
N THR A 226 -15.59 5.19 1.25
CA THR A 226 -16.99 5.29 0.88
C THR A 226 -17.17 6.09 -0.41
N ALA A 227 -18.28 5.89 -1.11
CA ALA A 227 -18.63 6.66 -2.30
C ALA A 227 -18.97 8.12 -1.95
N HIS A 228 -19.40 8.38 -0.70
CA HIS A 228 -19.76 9.70 -0.20
C HIS A 228 -19.27 9.89 1.23
N GLY A 229 -18.12 10.56 1.37
CA GLY A 229 -17.45 10.79 2.67
C GLY A 229 -18.12 11.85 3.54
N HIS A 230 -18.87 12.79 2.96
CA HIS A 230 -19.61 13.82 3.71
C HIS A 230 -20.88 13.25 4.33
N SER A 231 -20.72 12.28 5.21
CA SER A 231 -21.77 11.54 5.87
C SER A 231 -21.48 11.40 7.35
N GLY A 232 -22.51 11.55 8.20
CA GLY A 232 -22.37 11.38 9.64
C GLY A 232 -21.89 9.99 10.06
N SER A 233 -22.13 8.96 9.25
CA SER A 233 -21.59 7.61 9.51
C SER A 233 -20.08 7.54 9.32
N VAL A 234 -19.54 8.27 8.35
CA VAL A 234 -18.08 8.35 8.11
C VAL A 234 -17.39 9.13 9.22
N ALA A 235 -17.94 10.30 9.59
CA ALA A 235 -17.41 11.09 10.71
C ALA A 235 -17.35 10.26 12.01
N ARG A 236 -18.46 9.60 12.38
CA ARG A 236 -18.49 8.72 13.56
C ARG A 236 -17.52 7.54 13.47
N ALA A 237 -17.29 6.97 12.29
CA ALA A 237 -16.31 5.90 12.12
C ALA A 237 -14.89 6.40 12.39
N VAL A 238 -14.53 7.58 11.87
CA VAL A 238 -13.23 8.23 12.13
C VAL A 238 -13.05 8.49 13.62
N GLU A 239 -14.01 9.18 14.26
CA GLU A 239 -13.97 9.48 15.69
C GLU A 239 -13.81 8.23 16.56
N ARG A 240 -14.58 7.17 16.25
CA ARG A 240 -14.54 5.91 17.01
C ARG A 240 -13.19 5.22 16.88
N ILE A 241 -12.59 5.19 15.70
CA ILE A 241 -11.25 4.60 15.51
C ILE A 241 -10.17 5.44 16.21
N LYS A 242 -10.22 6.76 16.09
CA LYS A 242 -9.26 7.66 16.74
C LYS A 242 -9.35 7.58 18.26
N ASN A 243 -10.52 7.35 18.83
CA ASN A 243 -10.71 7.12 20.27
C ASN A 243 -10.19 5.76 20.73
N ALA A 244 -10.27 4.73 19.88
CA ALA A 244 -9.78 3.37 20.19
C ALA A 244 -8.26 3.24 20.02
N SER A 245 -7.65 4.03 19.14
CA SER A 245 -6.21 3.97 18.86
C SER A 245 -5.65 5.37 18.60
N ASN A 246 -4.63 5.73 19.39
CA ASN A 246 -3.95 7.03 19.27
C ASN A 246 -2.75 7.00 18.29
N TYR A 247 -2.38 5.84 17.77
CA TYR A 247 -1.21 5.70 16.87
C TYR A 247 -1.56 5.41 15.42
N VAL A 248 -2.72 4.77 15.14
CA VAL A 248 -3.12 4.49 13.76
C VAL A 248 -3.52 5.78 13.05
N GLN A 249 -3.08 5.92 11.81
CA GLN A 249 -3.45 7.03 10.96
C GLN A 249 -4.71 6.69 10.16
N VAL A 250 -5.64 7.63 10.06
CA VAL A 250 -6.95 7.43 9.41
C VAL A 250 -7.12 8.40 8.26
N VAL A 251 -7.31 7.85 7.07
CA VAL A 251 -7.77 8.58 5.88
C VAL A 251 -9.27 8.37 5.74
N ALA A 252 -10.01 9.42 5.46
CA ALA A 252 -11.45 9.32 5.18
C ALA A 252 -11.78 9.91 3.81
N GLY A 253 -12.80 9.37 3.16
CA GLY A 253 -13.27 9.82 1.86
C GLY A 253 -14.38 8.91 1.28
N ASN A 254 -14.82 9.22 0.03
CA ASN A 254 -14.34 10.29 -0.82
C ASN A 254 -15.20 11.55 -0.67
N VAL A 255 -14.55 12.67 -0.86
CA VAL A 255 -15.18 14.00 -0.88
C VAL A 255 -14.79 14.79 -2.13
N ALA A 256 -15.42 15.91 -2.38
CA ALA A 256 -15.11 16.77 -3.52
C ALA A 256 -15.26 18.26 -3.21
N THR A 257 -15.53 18.64 -1.95
CA THR A 257 -15.78 20.02 -1.55
C THR A 257 -14.99 20.42 -0.32
N ALA A 258 -14.70 21.71 -0.19
CA ALA A 258 -14.06 22.30 0.98
C ALA A 258 -14.81 22.00 2.29
N GLU A 259 -16.14 22.11 2.25
CA GLU A 259 -17.01 21.85 3.41
C GLU A 259 -16.91 20.39 3.89
N ALA A 260 -17.00 19.44 2.96
CA ALA A 260 -16.86 18.03 3.27
C ALA A 260 -15.48 17.69 3.83
N THR A 261 -14.43 18.32 3.28
CA THR A 261 -13.05 18.16 3.76
C THR A 261 -12.93 18.64 5.20
N ARG A 262 -13.48 19.82 5.52
CA ARG A 262 -13.49 20.36 6.88
C ARG A 262 -14.21 19.41 7.85
N ALA A 263 -15.38 18.90 7.48
CA ALA A 263 -16.15 17.99 8.32
C ALA A 263 -15.36 16.71 8.68
N LEU A 264 -14.60 16.14 7.73
CA LEU A 264 -13.78 14.97 8.00
C LEU A 264 -12.54 15.29 8.87
N ILE A 265 -11.94 16.45 8.69
CA ILE A 265 -10.82 16.93 9.52
C ILE A 265 -11.29 17.16 10.95
N ASP A 266 -12.45 17.80 11.13
CA ASP A 266 -13.04 18.06 12.45
C ASP A 266 -13.40 16.76 13.19
N ALA A 267 -13.75 15.69 12.44
CA ALA A 267 -13.94 14.33 12.97
C ALA A 267 -12.62 13.61 13.35
N GLY A 268 -11.45 14.19 13.04
CA GLY A 268 -10.14 13.67 13.40
C GLY A 268 -9.42 12.88 12.31
N ALA A 269 -9.82 13.00 11.03
CA ALA A 269 -9.11 12.39 9.92
C ALA A 269 -7.68 12.95 9.80
N ASP A 270 -6.69 12.07 9.61
CA ASP A 270 -5.28 12.42 9.45
C ASP A 270 -4.92 12.80 8.00
N ALA A 271 -5.77 12.42 7.05
CA ALA A 271 -5.78 12.89 5.65
C ALA A 271 -7.17 12.70 5.05
N VAL A 272 -7.44 13.42 3.96
CA VAL A 272 -8.72 13.38 3.26
C VAL A 272 -8.53 12.94 1.81
N LYS A 273 -9.33 11.96 1.38
CA LYS A 273 -9.28 11.40 0.03
C LYS A 273 -10.36 12.03 -0.87
N VAL A 274 -9.91 12.62 -1.99
CA VAL A 274 -10.72 13.49 -2.86
C VAL A 274 -10.94 12.85 -4.22
N GLY A 275 -12.22 12.74 -4.61
CA GLY A 275 -12.63 12.26 -5.92
C GLY A 275 -14.03 11.66 -5.92
N ILE A 276 -14.97 12.33 -6.55
CA ILE A 276 -16.35 11.87 -6.79
C ILE A 276 -16.55 11.73 -8.29
N GLY A 277 -16.53 10.48 -8.76
CA GLY A 277 -16.79 10.10 -10.16
C GLY A 277 -15.65 10.28 -11.17
N PRO A 278 -14.36 10.55 -10.82
CA PRO A 278 -13.32 10.72 -11.83
C PRO A 278 -12.71 9.41 -12.34
N GLY A 279 -12.96 8.29 -11.69
CA GLY A 279 -12.38 6.99 -12.06
C GLY A 279 -12.80 6.55 -13.47
N SER A 280 -11.87 5.86 -14.18
CA SER A 280 -12.09 5.41 -15.55
C SER A 280 -13.25 4.40 -15.71
N ILE A 281 -13.59 3.70 -14.63
CA ILE A 281 -14.66 2.69 -14.57
C ILE A 281 -15.87 3.17 -13.75
N CYS A 282 -15.82 4.41 -13.26
CA CYS A 282 -16.89 4.98 -12.45
C CYS A 282 -18.01 5.57 -13.33
N THR A 283 -19.25 5.23 -13.01
CA THR A 283 -20.43 5.76 -13.72
C THR A 283 -21.30 6.66 -12.85
N THR A 284 -20.87 7.01 -11.64
CA THR A 284 -21.61 7.87 -10.69
C THR A 284 -22.09 9.16 -11.33
N ARG A 285 -21.26 9.84 -12.11
CA ARG A 285 -21.63 11.10 -12.78
C ARG A 285 -22.75 10.95 -13.79
N ILE A 286 -22.90 9.77 -14.38
CA ILE A 286 -23.94 9.47 -15.37
C ILE A 286 -25.18 8.87 -14.70
N VAL A 287 -24.98 7.90 -13.80
CA VAL A 287 -26.10 7.17 -13.14
C VAL A 287 -26.75 8.03 -12.06
N ALA A 288 -25.99 8.71 -11.23
CA ALA A 288 -26.49 9.56 -10.15
C ALA A 288 -26.53 11.05 -10.50
N GLY A 289 -25.86 11.48 -11.58
CA GLY A 289 -25.75 12.89 -11.98
C GLY A 289 -24.89 13.72 -11.01
N VAL A 290 -24.05 13.07 -10.19
CA VAL A 290 -23.28 13.72 -9.12
C VAL A 290 -21.79 13.58 -9.39
N GLY A 291 -21.03 14.64 -9.15
CA GLY A 291 -19.58 14.67 -9.25
C GLY A 291 -19.06 16.10 -9.39
N VAL A 292 -17.75 16.24 -9.19
CA VAL A 292 -17.03 17.50 -9.38
C VAL A 292 -15.83 17.24 -10.28
N PRO A 293 -15.50 18.13 -11.24
CA PRO A 293 -14.27 18.00 -12.01
C PRO A 293 -13.06 17.86 -11.08
N GLN A 294 -12.20 16.86 -11.32
CA GLN A 294 -11.23 16.41 -10.33
C GLN A 294 -10.23 17.52 -9.93
N LEU A 295 -9.77 18.31 -10.88
CA LEU A 295 -8.82 19.39 -10.58
C LEU A 295 -9.45 20.46 -9.66
N THR A 296 -10.72 20.82 -9.90
CA THR A 296 -11.48 21.73 -9.04
C THR A 296 -11.65 21.13 -7.64
N ALA A 297 -12.06 19.85 -7.55
CA ALA A 297 -12.24 19.17 -6.27
C ALA A 297 -10.93 19.15 -5.45
N ILE A 298 -9.80 18.83 -6.09
CA ILE A 298 -8.50 18.82 -5.42
C ILE A 298 -8.15 20.23 -4.89
N ASN A 299 -8.28 21.25 -5.72
CA ASN A 299 -7.95 22.62 -5.35
C ASN A 299 -8.77 23.08 -4.14
N ASP A 300 -10.09 22.91 -4.17
CA ASP A 300 -11.00 23.35 -3.11
C ASP A 300 -10.73 22.59 -1.78
N CYS A 301 -10.49 21.30 -1.85
CA CYS A 301 -10.16 20.48 -0.68
C CYS A 301 -8.76 20.80 -0.14
N ALA A 302 -7.78 21.00 -1.03
CA ALA A 302 -6.40 21.30 -0.65
C ALA A 302 -6.25 22.66 0.03
N GLU A 303 -7.10 23.66 -0.32
CA GLU A 303 -7.13 24.93 0.40
C GLU A 303 -7.48 24.76 1.90
N VAL A 304 -8.42 23.88 2.20
CA VAL A 304 -8.76 23.53 3.60
C VAL A 304 -7.63 22.74 4.24
N GLY A 305 -7.07 21.78 3.52
CA GLY A 305 -5.93 20.97 3.98
C GLY A 305 -4.71 21.83 4.34
N ALA A 306 -4.39 22.81 3.52
CA ALA A 306 -3.27 23.75 3.76
C ALA A 306 -3.48 24.56 5.04
N LYS A 307 -4.70 25.06 5.30
CA LYS A 307 -5.03 25.84 6.51
C LYS A 307 -4.96 25.02 7.80
N THR A 308 -5.19 23.72 7.72
CA THR A 308 -5.20 22.81 8.87
C THR A 308 -3.92 21.97 8.99
N GLY A 309 -3.09 21.99 7.96
CA GLY A 309 -1.92 21.14 7.82
C GLY A 309 -2.27 19.65 7.61
N ILE A 310 -3.50 19.31 7.20
CA ILE A 310 -3.94 17.94 6.90
C ILE A 310 -3.75 17.65 5.41
N PRO A 311 -2.99 16.59 5.02
CA PRO A 311 -2.78 16.23 3.63
C PRO A 311 -4.07 15.85 2.90
N VAL A 312 -4.10 16.15 1.60
CA VAL A 312 -5.18 15.76 0.68
C VAL A 312 -4.62 14.77 -0.34
N ILE A 313 -5.36 13.70 -0.59
CA ILE A 313 -5.03 12.63 -1.53
C ILE A 313 -5.92 12.76 -2.75
N ALA A 314 -5.34 12.94 -3.94
CA ALA A 314 -6.08 12.94 -5.20
C ALA A 314 -6.39 11.50 -5.64
N ASP A 315 -7.67 11.12 -5.69
CA ASP A 315 -8.09 9.75 -6.02
C ASP A 315 -8.90 9.70 -7.31
N GLY A 316 -8.33 9.08 -8.33
CA GLY A 316 -8.97 8.83 -9.62
C GLY A 316 -8.75 9.92 -10.68
N GLY A 317 -9.05 9.57 -11.94
CA GLY A 317 -8.94 10.46 -13.09
C GLY A 317 -7.55 10.60 -13.69
N ILE A 318 -6.54 9.94 -13.16
CA ILE A 318 -5.14 10.00 -13.62
C ILE A 318 -4.91 8.94 -14.68
N LYS A 319 -4.66 9.38 -15.91
CA LYS A 319 -4.38 8.53 -17.08
C LYS A 319 -2.92 8.61 -17.53
N PHE A 320 -2.29 9.76 -17.30
CA PHE A 320 -0.90 10.06 -17.68
C PHE A 320 -0.14 10.66 -16.49
N SER A 321 1.18 10.63 -16.55
CA SER A 321 2.04 11.30 -15.56
C SER A 321 1.80 12.80 -15.50
N GLY A 322 1.38 13.44 -16.61
CA GLY A 322 0.98 14.84 -16.64
C GLY A 322 -0.26 15.14 -15.79
N ASP A 323 -1.25 14.22 -15.76
CA ASP A 323 -2.42 14.37 -14.89
C ASP A 323 -2.01 14.27 -13.41
N PHE A 324 -1.10 13.34 -13.11
CA PHE A 324 -0.51 13.22 -11.78
C PHE A 324 0.22 14.49 -11.35
N ALA A 325 1.07 15.07 -12.21
CA ALA A 325 1.74 16.32 -11.95
C ALA A 325 0.76 17.47 -11.68
N LYS A 326 -0.33 17.56 -12.47
CA LYS A 326 -1.40 18.54 -12.26
C LYS A 326 -2.14 18.34 -10.94
N ALA A 327 -2.38 17.09 -10.52
CA ALA A 327 -3.00 16.81 -9.23
C ALA A 327 -2.15 17.33 -8.06
N ILE A 328 -0.82 17.12 -8.11
CA ILE A 328 0.11 17.67 -7.13
C ILE A 328 0.10 19.22 -7.19
N ALA A 329 0.22 19.81 -8.38
CA ALA A 329 0.19 21.27 -8.55
C ALA A 329 -1.12 21.92 -8.05
N ALA A 330 -2.23 21.20 -8.08
CA ALA A 330 -3.52 21.65 -7.53
C ALA A 330 -3.60 21.55 -5.99
N GLY A 331 -2.54 21.06 -5.33
CA GLY A 331 -2.43 21.04 -3.88
C GLY A 331 -2.50 19.65 -3.23
N ALA A 332 -2.66 18.57 -3.99
CA ALA A 332 -2.61 17.22 -3.42
C ALA A 332 -1.20 16.87 -2.91
N SER A 333 -1.12 16.21 -1.77
CA SER A 333 0.16 15.72 -1.22
C SER A 333 0.64 14.46 -1.92
N CYS A 334 -0.30 13.60 -2.35
CA CYS A 334 -0.05 12.41 -3.13
C CYS A 334 -1.29 12.03 -3.94
N ALA A 335 -1.15 11.07 -4.83
CA ALA A 335 -2.23 10.59 -5.67
C ALA A 335 -2.44 9.07 -5.53
N MET A 336 -3.69 8.65 -5.57
CA MET A 336 -4.10 7.25 -5.61
C MET A 336 -4.43 6.87 -7.05
N ILE A 337 -3.81 5.80 -7.54
CA ILE A 337 -3.95 5.33 -8.93
C ILE A 337 -4.48 3.90 -8.99
N GLY A 338 -5.41 3.67 -9.91
CA GLY A 338 -6.07 2.37 -10.13
C GLY A 338 -5.73 1.77 -11.49
N SER A 339 -6.33 2.27 -12.58
CA SER A 339 -6.23 1.70 -13.92
C SER A 339 -4.79 1.60 -14.46
N MET A 340 -3.91 2.52 -14.06
CA MET A 340 -2.50 2.47 -14.42
C MET A 340 -1.79 1.23 -13.87
N LEU A 341 -2.18 0.78 -12.67
CA LEU A 341 -1.60 -0.36 -11.97
C LEU A 341 -2.37 -1.66 -12.18
N GLY A 342 -3.67 -1.61 -12.52
CA GLY A 342 -4.51 -2.79 -12.70
C GLY A 342 -4.01 -3.76 -13.78
N GLY A 343 -3.25 -3.28 -14.76
CA GLY A 343 -2.63 -4.08 -15.82
C GLY A 343 -1.26 -4.68 -15.49
N THR A 344 -0.77 -4.51 -14.26
CA THR A 344 0.59 -4.96 -13.90
C THR A 344 0.64 -6.37 -13.33
N ASP A 345 1.83 -6.96 -13.28
CA ASP A 345 2.07 -8.31 -12.75
C ASP A 345 1.63 -8.49 -11.30
N GLU A 346 1.75 -7.43 -10.50
CA GLU A 346 1.48 -7.43 -9.07
C GLU A 346 0.00 -7.23 -8.75
N ALA A 347 -0.80 -6.73 -9.69
CA ALA A 347 -2.25 -6.65 -9.53
C ALA A 347 -2.88 -8.06 -9.50
N PRO A 348 -4.01 -8.26 -8.79
CA PRO A 348 -4.74 -9.51 -8.81
C PRO A 348 -5.25 -9.90 -10.21
N GLY A 349 -5.52 -11.18 -10.41
CA GLY A 349 -6.03 -11.73 -11.65
C GLY A 349 -4.96 -12.17 -12.65
N GLU A 350 -5.40 -12.92 -13.65
CA GLU A 350 -4.55 -13.50 -14.69
C GLU A 350 -4.48 -12.60 -15.93
N VAL A 351 -3.43 -12.81 -16.71
CA VAL A 351 -3.29 -12.17 -18.03
C VAL A 351 -4.19 -12.86 -19.03
N ILE A 352 -5.04 -12.10 -19.72
CA ILE A 352 -6.00 -12.57 -20.73
C ILE A 352 -5.51 -12.15 -22.09
N LEU A 353 -5.43 -13.12 -23.04
CA LEU A 353 -5.13 -12.82 -24.41
C LEU A 353 -6.45 -12.54 -25.19
N TYR A 354 -6.57 -11.35 -25.74
CA TYR A 354 -7.73 -10.94 -26.51
C TYR A 354 -7.30 -10.20 -27.79
N GLN A 355 -7.75 -10.63 -28.94
CA GLN A 355 -7.41 -10.04 -30.26
C GLN A 355 -5.91 -9.79 -30.45
N GLY A 356 -5.07 -10.76 -30.03
CA GLY A 356 -3.61 -10.68 -30.18
C GLY A 356 -2.90 -9.74 -29.21
N ARG A 357 -3.61 -9.18 -28.23
CA ARG A 357 -3.07 -8.34 -27.18
C ARG A 357 -3.35 -8.92 -25.80
N SER A 358 -2.46 -8.64 -24.85
CA SER A 358 -2.61 -9.08 -23.46
C SER A 358 -3.30 -8.02 -22.61
N TYR A 359 -4.25 -8.45 -21.80
CA TYR A 359 -5.05 -7.61 -20.91
C TYR A 359 -5.14 -8.23 -19.52
N LYS A 360 -5.57 -7.44 -18.53
CA LYS A 360 -6.02 -7.93 -17.23
C LYS A 360 -7.43 -7.40 -16.95
N SER A 361 -8.22 -8.17 -16.21
CA SER A 361 -9.51 -7.74 -15.74
C SER A 361 -9.36 -6.52 -14.83
N PHE A 362 -10.24 -5.55 -14.99
CA PHE A 362 -10.29 -4.33 -14.19
C PHE A 362 -11.73 -3.89 -14.00
N ARG A 363 -12.14 -3.67 -12.75
CA ARG A 363 -13.52 -3.30 -12.44
C ARG A 363 -13.62 -2.23 -11.37
N GLY A 364 -14.72 -1.46 -11.45
CA GLY A 364 -15.08 -0.52 -10.39
C GLY A 364 -15.63 -1.22 -9.16
N MET A 365 -15.38 -0.67 -7.98
CA MET A 365 -15.96 -1.17 -6.74
C MET A 365 -17.51 -1.03 -6.71
N GLY A 366 -18.08 -0.16 -7.55
CA GLY A 366 -19.53 -0.04 -7.78
C GLY A 366 -20.05 -0.90 -8.93
N SER A 367 -19.27 -1.80 -9.52
CA SER A 367 -19.75 -2.76 -10.50
C SER A 367 -20.60 -3.86 -9.84
N VAL A 368 -21.46 -4.50 -10.62
CA VAL A 368 -22.34 -5.57 -10.10
C VAL A 368 -21.55 -6.67 -9.43
N GLY A 369 -20.48 -7.16 -10.07
CA GLY A 369 -19.64 -8.23 -9.51
C GLY A 369 -18.88 -7.82 -8.25
N ALA A 370 -18.37 -6.60 -8.18
CA ALA A 370 -17.68 -6.11 -6.98
C ALA A 370 -18.68 -5.92 -5.81
N MET A 371 -19.86 -5.37 -6.10
CA MET A 371 -20.92 -5.17 -5.09
C MET A 371 -21.42 -6.51 -4.54
N ALA A 372 -21.58 -7.52 -5.39
CA ALA A 372 -21.98 -8.86 -4.97
C ALA A 372 -20.93 -9.54 -4.07
N GLN A 373 -19.67 -9.15 -4.15
CA GLN A 373 -18.58 -9.66 -3.32
C GLN A 373 -18.34 -8.87 -2.01
N GLY A 374 -19.10 -7.79 -1.76
CA GLY A 374 -19.05 -7.08 -0.50
C GLY A 374 -18.91 -5.56 -0.55
N SER A 375 -18.69 -4.95 -1.74
CA SER A 375 -18.55 -3.49 -1.83
C SER A 375 -19.87 -2.71 -1.91
N ALA A 376 -21.03 -3.38 -1.83
CA ALA A 376 -22.34 -2.74 -1.89
C ALA A 376 -22.56 -1.70 -0.77
N ASP A 377 -21.99 -1.92 0.41
CA ASP A 377 -22.04 -0.99 1.54
C ASP A 377 -21.30 0.33 1.27
N ARG A 378 -20.27 0.33 0.41
CA ARG A 378 -19.57 1.53 -0.06
C ARG A 378 -20.54 2.51 -0.75
N TYR A 379 -21.56 1.96 -1.41
CA TYR A 379 -22.60 2.68 -2.16
C TYR A 379 -23.95 2.72 -1.41
N PHE A 380 -23.93 2.48 -0.10
CA PHE A 380 -25.13 2.49 0.75
C PHE A 380 -26.22 1.48 0.34
N GLN A 381 -25.83 0.37 -0.30
CA GLN A 381 -26.75 -0.63 -0.85
C GLN A 381 -26.57 -2.02 -0.19
N LYS A 382 -26.04 -2.06 1.04
CA LYS A 382 -25.75 -3.32 1.76
C LYS A 382 -26.97 -4.25 1.89
N GLU A 383 -28.16 -3.68 2.06
CA GLU A 383 -29.41 -4.42 2.28
C GLU A 383 -30.15 -4.76 0.98
N ALA A 384 -29.66 -4.29 -0.16
CA ALA A 384 -30.25 -4.58 -1.45
C ALA A 384 -29.94 -6.00 -1.91
N SER A 385 -30.95 -6.75 -2.38
CA SER A 385 -30.68 -8.03 -3.06
C SER A 385 -29.89 -7.80 -4.36
N ALA A 386 -29.14 -8.79 -4.81
CA ALA A 386 -28.29 -8.67 -5.99
C ALA A 386 -29.05 -8.15 -7.24
N GLU A 387 -30.31 -8.52 -7.39
CA GLU A 387 -31.17 -8.11 -8.49
C GLU A 387 -31.66 -6.64 -8.41
N LYS A 388 -31.54 -6.04 -7.22
CA LYS A 388 -31.99 -4.65 -6.95
C LYS A 388 -30.82 -3.67 -6.81
N LEU A 389 -29.59 -4.12 -6.97
CA LEU A 389 -28.41 -3.26 -6.95
C LEU A 389 -28.47 -2.25 -8.10
N VAL A 390 -28.15 -1.01 -7.82
CA VAL A 390 -27.94 0.05 -8.80
C VAL A 390 -26.43 0.29 -8.94
N PRO A 391 -25.76 -0.25 -9.96
CA PRO A 391 -24.32 -0.14 -10.09
C PRO A 391 -23.90 1.28 -10.47
N GLU A 392 -22.80 1.73 -9.89
CA GLU A 392 -22.12 2.99 -10.20
C GLU A 392 -20.72 2.75 -10.77
N GLY A 393 -20.49 1.62 -11.38
CA GLY A 393 -19.24 1.23 -12.02
C GLY A 393 -19.43 0.09 -13.00
N ILE A 394 -18.45 -0.07 -13.87
CA ILE A 394 -18.40 -1.13 -14.89
C ILE A 394 -17.33 -2.15 -14.61
N GLU A 395 -17.44 -3.31 -15.27
CA GLU A 395 -16.40 -4.31 -15.40
C GLU A 395 -15.81 -4.24 -16.80
N GLY A 396 -14.50 -4.33 -16.91
CA GLY A 396 -13.79 -4.23 -18.16
C GLY A 396 -12.40 -4.85 -18.07
N GLN A 397 -11.53 -4.42 -18.94
CA GLN A 397 -10.14 -4.86 -18.98
C GLN A 397 -9.21 -3.69 -19.29
N VAL A 398 -7.98 -3.79 -18.79
CA VAL A 398 -6.91 -2.82 -19.07
C VAL A 398 -5.75 -3.53 -19.76
N PRO A 399 -4.99 -2.85 -20.63
CA PRO A 399 -3.82 -3.44 -21.24
C PRO A 399 -2.82 -3.93 -20.20
N TYR A 400 -2.26 -5.11 -20.45
CA TYR A 400 -1.15 -5.63 -19.64
C TYR A 400 0.09 -4.77 -19.84
N LYS A 401 0.79 -4.47 -18.75
CA LYS A 401 1.90 -3.50 -18.69
C LYS A 401 3.21 -4.07 -18.14
N GLY A 402 3.25 -5.35 -17.77
CA GLY A 402 4.41 -5.93 -17.09
C GLY A 402 4.55 -5.47 -15.63
N PRO A 403 5.76 -5.42 -15.07
CA PRO A 403 5.98 -5.09 -13.67
C PRO A 403 5.51 -3.68 -13.27
N ALA A 404 4.91 -3.55 -12.07
CA ALA A 404 4.46 -2.26 -11.52
C ALA A 404 5.61 -1.25 -11.41
N GLY A 405 6.82 -1.70 -11.10
CA GLY A 405 8.00 -0.83 -11.03
C GLY A 405 8.26 -0.03 -12.31
N THR A 406 7.99 -0.61 -13.48
CA THR A 406 8.13 0.09 -14.76
C THR A 406 7.10 1.23 -14.90
N VAL A 407 5.85 0.99 -14.49
CA VAL A 407 4.80 2.02 -14.51
C VAL A 407 5.13 3.14 -13.53
N LEU A 408 5.54 2.80 -12.31
CA LEU A 408 5.92 3.78 -11.29
C LEU A 408 7.11 4.63 -11.74
N HIS A 409 8.11 4.02 -12.38
CA HIS A 409 9.26 4.74 -12.92
C HIS A 409 8.83 5.82 -13.95
N GLN A 410 7.92 5.48 -14.87
CA GLN A 410 7.40 6.41 -15.86
C GLN A 410 6.58 7.54 -15.21
N MET A 411 5.76 7.21 -14.21
CA MET A 411 4.95 8.19 -13.48
C MET A 411 5.83 9.20 -12.73
N ILE A 412 6.83 8.71 -12.01
CA ILE A 412 7.76 9.57 -11.26
C ILE A 412 8.68 10.35 -12.19
N GLY A 413 9.12 9.73 -13.29
CA GLY A 413 9.90 10.44 -14.33
C GLY A 413 9.14 11.61 -14.92
N GLY A 414 7.85 11.44 -15.23
CA GLY A 414 6.99 12.52 -15.70
C GLY A 414 6.76 13.63 -14.68
N LEU A 415 6.59 13.25 -13.39
CA LEU A 415 6.48 14.23 -12.30
C LEU A 415 7.78 15.06 -12.17
N ARG A 416 8.93 14.40 -12.13
CA ARG A 416 10.23 15.08 -12.08
C ARG A 416 10.48 16.00 -13.28
N ALA A 417 10.05 15.58 -14.48
CA ALA A 417 10.09 16.45 -15.66
C ALA A 417 9.23 17.71 -15.46
N ALA A 418 8.00 17.55 -14.96
CA ALA A 418 7.12 18.67 -14.64
C ALA A 418 7.75 19.62 -13.60
N MET A 419 8.33 19.07 -12.53
CA MET A 419 9.06 19.83 -11.51
C MET A 419 10.23 20.60 -12.12
N GLY A 420 10.96 19.99 -13.05
CA GLY A 420 12.05 20.65 -13.79
C GLY A 420 11.55 21.83 -14.63
N TYR A 421 10.48 21.64 -15.41
CA TYR A 421 9.88 22.70 -16.23
C TYR A 421 9.33 23.88 -15.42
N THR A 422 8.74 23.59 -14.26
CA THR A 422 8.15 24.62 -13.38
C THR A 422 9.15 25.23 -12.39
N GLY A 423 10.39 24.72 -12.35
CA GLY A 423 11.42 25.20 -11.42
C GLY A 423 11.22 24.78 -9.97
N CYS A 424 10.33 23.81 -9.70
CA CYS A 424 9.99 23.34 -8.34
C CYS A 424 10.97 22.28 -7.88
N ALA A 425 11.70 22.52 -6.80
CA ALA A 425 12.67 21.57 -6.26
C ALA A 425 12.03 20.45 -5.43
N THR A 426 10.91 20.74 -4.80
CA THR A 426 10.18 19.85 -3.89
C THR A 426 8.71 19.73 -4.29
N ILE A 427 8.02 18.72 -3.74
CA ILE A 427 6.56 18.58 -3.88
C ILE A 427 5.85 19.82 -3.31
N GLU A 428 6.31 20.36 -2.20
CA GLU A 428 5.71 21.55 -1.59
C GLU A 428 5.83 22.78 -2.48
N ASP A 429 6.99 22.99 -3.14
CA ASP A 429 7.13 24.07 -4.13
C ASP A 429 6.11 23.93 -5.26
N MET A 430 5.88 22.67 -5.73
CA MET A 430 4.95 22.42 -6.82
C MET A 430 3.49 22.68 -6.40
N ARG A 431 3.13 22.37 -5.18
CA ARG A 431 1.80 22.62 -4.62
C ARG A 431 1.48 24.10 -4.42
N THR A 432 2.49 24.93 -4.22
CA THR A 432 2.33 26.34 -3.84
C THR A 432 2.64 27.32 -4.96
N ASN A 433 3.53 26.97 -5.90
CA ASN A 433 4.09 27.94 -6.87
C ASN A 433 3.62 27.73 -8.32
N CYS A 434 2.91 26.63 -8.62
CA CYS A 434 2.45 26.37 -9.97
C CYS A 434 1.18 27.15 -10.30
N ASN A 435 1.09 27.58 -11.57
CA ASN A 435 -0.09 28.25 -12.12
C ASN A 435 -0.73 27.40 -13.22
N PHE A 436 -2.06 27.45 -13.30
CA PHE A 436 -2.83 26.78 -14.33
C PHE A 436 -3.30 27.75 -15.40
N VAL A 437 -3.29 27.28 -16.64
CA VAL A 437 -3.90 27.98 -17.78
C VAL A 437 -5.11 27.18 -18.24
N LYS A 438 -6.25 27.86 -18.40
CA LYS A 438 -7.45 27.24 -18.98
C LYS A 438 -7.27 27.10 -20.48
N ILE A 439 -7.57 25.93 -21.01
CA ILE A 439 -7.54 25.63 -22.44
C ILE A 439 -8.93 25.24 -22.95
N SER A 440 -9.16 25.41 -24.23
CA SER A 440 -10.34 24.90 -24.94
C SER A 440 -10.15 23.43 -25.37
N SER A 441 -11.18 22.84 -25.97
CA SER A 441 -11.07 21.53 -26.60
C SER A 441 -10.08 21.52 -27.77
N ALA A 442 -9.91 22.66 -28.46
CA ALA A 442 -8.87 22.81 -29.50
C ALA A 442 -7.46 22.76 -28.88
N GLY A 443 -7.24 23.45 -27.76
CA GLY A 443 -5.96 23.39 -27.02
C GLY A 443 -5.70 22.00 -26.45
N LEU A 444 -6.74 21.25 -26.05
CA LEU A 444 -6.59 19.85 -25.63
C LEU A 444 -6.12 18.96 -26.81
N LYS A 445 -6.69 19.15 -27.99
CA LYS A 445 -6.28 18.42 -29.20
C LYS A 445 -4.83 18.75 -29.59
N GLU A 446 -4.43 20.02 -29.50
CA GLU A 446 -3.03 20.45 -29.72
C GLU A 446 -2.07 19.83 -28.69
N SER A 447 -2.51 19.61 -27.45
CA SER A 447 -1.69 19.01 -26.38
C SER A 447 -1.37 17.53 -26.61
N HIS A 448 -2.14 16.85 -27.41
CA HIS A 448 -1.87 15.48 -27.82
C HIS A 448 -1.05 15.43 -29.11
N VAL A 449 -0.41 14.29 -29.40
CA VAL A 449 0.24 14.06 -30.68
C VAL A 449 -0.78 14.26 -31.81
N HIS A 450 -0.46 15.13 -32.78
CA HIS A 450 -1.34 15.47 -33.89
C HIS A 450 -0.53 15.59 -35.20
N ASP A 451 -1.22 15.48 -36.34
CA ASP A 451 -0.69 15.62 -37.69
C ASP A 451 0.48 14.65 -38.04
N VAL A 452 0.61 13.55 -37.30
CA VAL A 452 1.60 12.49 -37.55
C VAL A 452 0.96 11.12 -37.34
N GLN A 453 1.46 10.12 -38.05
CA GLN A 453 1.11 8.72 -37.80
C GLN A 453 2.13 8.11 -36.83
N ILE A 454 1.66 7.61 -35.69
CA ILE A 454 2.52 6.92 -34.71
C ILE A 454 2.96 5.59 -35.31
N THR A 455 4.26 5.42 -35.52
CA THR A 455 4.86 4.16 -35.99
C THR A 455 5.40 3.31 -34.84
N ARG A 456 5.70 3.95 -33.68
CA ARG A 456 6.14 3.31 -32.45
C ARG A 456 5.59 4.07 -31.25
N GLU A 457 4.80 3.40 -30.41
CA GLU A 457 4.31 3.95 -29.16
C GLU A 457 5.45 4.12 -28.14
N SER A 458 5.39 5.20 -27.34
CA SER A 458 6.27 5.36 -26.19
C SER A 458 5.67 4.64 -24.97
N PRO A 459 6.50 4.23 -24.00
CA PRO A 459 6.01 3.49 -22.82
C PRO A 459 5.02 4.28 -21.95
N ASN A 460 5.06 5.61 -22.02
CA ASN A 460 4.28 6.53 -21.20
C ASN A 460 3.19 7.28 -22.00
N TYR A 461 3.08 7.04 -23.31
CA TYR A 461 2.03 7.64 -24.14
C TYR A 461 1.48 6.59 -25.11
N ARG A 462 0.20 6.27 -24.96
CA ARG A 462 -0.56 5.40 -25.85
C ARG A 462 -1.83 6.12 -26.28
N VAL A 463 -2.15 6.08 -27.53
CA VAL A 463 -3.45 6.50 -28.04
C VAL A 463 -4.40 5.32 -27.79
N GLY A 464 -5.48 5.55 -27.02
CA GLY A 464 -6.48 4.54 -26.65
C GLY A 464 -7.31 4.07 -27.82
#